data_c05bf8f38172d11008f19832e61ade7b
#
_entry.id   c05bf8f38172d11008f19832e61ade7b
#
_cell.length_a   1.000
_cell.length_b   1.000
_cell.length_c   1.000
_cell.angle_alpha   90.00
_cell.angle_beta   90.00
_cell.angle_gamma   90.00
#
_symmetry.space_group_name_H-M   'P 1'
#
loop_
_entity.id
_entity.type
_entity.pdbx_description
1 polymer ?
#
loop_
_entity_poly.entity_id
_entity_poly.type
_entity_poly.pdbx_seq_one_letter_code
_entity_poly.pdbx_strand_id
1 'polypeptide(L)'
;MGKVIVPQANQRERTAFEKVNIKLIESIAEEDFLKIIIDFLDRHNVLFLATCKNNEPRCTPLEYFNHGLTVYIFSEGGGKIANLKANPKAAYGIADPYYPDQDFFGATGLQVWGTATVFKKSDNPEKFNEIRRDARYMEALKRQGLADAANTVNFNVITIEPEKIRYLNYRQGFRNVIWKK
;
A
#
# COMPACT_ATOMS: atom_id res chain seq x y z
N MET A 1 2.09 -20.27 0.89
CA MET A 1 2.65 -19.62 2.09
C MET A 1 3.78 -18.72 1.63
N GLY A 2 3.77 -17.49 2.04
CA GLY A 2 4.83 -16.54 1.76
C GLY A 2 6.03 -16.73 2.71
N LYS A 3 7.09 -15.97 2.47
CA LYS A 3 8.30 -16.01 3.30
C LYS A 3 8.59 -14.63 3.88
N VAL A 4 8.75 -14.56 5.21
CA VAL A 4 9.23 -13.35 5.90
C VAL A 4 10.75 -13.42 6.04
N ILE A 5 11.42 -12.34 5.69
CA ILE A 5 12.87 -12.16 5.78
C ILE A 5 13.14 -10.95 6.67
N VAL A 6 13.77 -11.19 7.81
CA VAL A 6 14.23 -10.14 8.73
C VAL A 6 15.72 -9.89 8.46
N PRO A 7 16.11 -8.71 7.96
CA PRO A 7 17.52 -8.41 7.70
C PRO A 7 18.31 -8.37 9.00
N GLN A 8 19.47 -9.02 9.03
CA GLN A 8 20.36 -8.98 10.18
C GLN A 8 20.96 -7.57 10.37
N ALA A 9 20.88 -7.05 11.59
CA ALA A 9 21.53 -5.79 11.95
C ALA A 9 23.03 -6.02 12.17
N ASN A 10 23.85 -5.13 11.65
CA ASN A 10 25.27 -5.11 11.99
C ASN A 10 25.50 -4.53 13.41
N GLN A 11 26.73 -4.67 13.94
CA GLN A 11 27.03 -4.23 15.31
C GLN A 11 26.78 -2.72 15.52
N ARG A 12 27.12 -1.87 14.55
CA ARG A 12 26.91 -0.43 14.63
C ARG A 12 25.41 -0.08 14.74
N GLU A 13 24.58 -0.75 13.95
CA GLU A 13 23.13 -0.58 13.99
C GLU A 13 22.57 -1.05 15.34
N ARG A 14 22.97 -2.24 15.83
CA ARG A 14 22.53 -2.76 17.14
C ARG A 14 22.84 -1.75 18.24
N THR A 15 24.08 -1.28 18.31
CA THR A 15 24.51 -0.27 19.31
C THR A 15 23.69 1.02 19.21
N ALA A 16 23.35 1.49 18.00
CA ALA A 16 22.54 2.70 17.83
C ALA A 16 21.12 2.53 18.37
N PHE A 17 20.47 1.40 18.08
CA PHE A 17 19.12 1.10 18.56
C PHE A 17 19.07 0.84 20.07
N GLU A 18 20.07 0.14 20.62
CA GLU A 18 20.23 -0.10 22.07
C GLU A 18 20.32 1.21 22.86
N LYS A 19 21.09 2.20 22.37
CA LYS A 19 21.25 3.52 23.00
C LYS A 19 19.92 4.28 23.17
N VAL A 20 18.91 3.97 22.38
CA VAL A 20 17.57 4.59 22.41
C VAL A 20 16.50 3.61 22.91
N ASN A 21 16.91 2.50 23.52
CA ASN A 21 16.03 1.46 24.07
C ASN A 21 15.07 0.86 23.04
N ILE A 22 15.47 0.75 21.78
CA ILE A 22 14.68 0.08 20.75
C ILE A 22 15.17 -1.35 20.58
N LYS A 23 14.30 -2.32 20.86
CA LYS A 23 14.58 -3.73 20.62
C LYS A 23 14.30 -4.06 19.16
N LEU A 24 15.32 -4.49 18.42
CA LEU A 24 15.17 -4.92 17.04
C LEU A 24 14.40 -6.24 16.95
N ILE A 25 13.52 -6.34 15.96
CA ILE A 25 12.87 -7.59 15.59
C ILE A 25 13.91 -8.48 14.91
N GLU A 26 14.11 -9.68 15.42
CA GLU A 26 15.03 -10.68 14.88
C GLU A 26 14.31 -11.80 14.11
N SER A 27 13.06 -12.05 14.47
CA SER A 27 12.15 -12.98 13.78
C SER A 27 10.71 -12.57 14.01
N ILE A 28 9.83 -12.92 13.09
CA ILE A 28 8.38 -12.72 13.20
C ILE A 28 7.67 -13.78 12.36
N ALA A 29 6.56 -14.31 12.86
CA ALA A 29 5.71 -15.22 12.10
C ALA A 29 5.06 -14.49 10.91
N GLU A 30 4.78 -15.20 9.82
CA GLU A 30 4.15 -14.62 8.62
C GLU A 30 2.80 -13.98 8.97
N GLU A 31 1.96 -14.68 9.71
CA GLU A 31 0.63 -14.21 10.10
C GLU A 31 0.68 -12.90 10.89
N ASP A 32 1.57 -12.81 11.89
CA ASP A 32 1.75 -11.61 12.70
C ASP A 32 2.25 -10.43 11.87
N PHE A 33 3.21 -10.69 10.96
CA PHE A 33 3.72 -9.65 10.07
C PHE A 33 2.64 -9.13 9.12
N LEU A 34 1.87 -10.03 8.50
CA LEU A 34 0.80 -9.64 7.58
C LEU A 34 -0.32 -8.87 8.29
N LYS A 35 -0.64 -9.21 9.55
CA LYS A 35 -1.56 -8.44 10.36
C LYS A 35 -1.09 -7.00 10.57
N ILE A 36 0.20 -6.80 10.90
CA ILE A 36 0.79 -5.45 11.02
C ILE A 36 0.66 -4.67 9.71
N ILE A 37 0.90 -5.32 8.56
CA ILE A 37 0.78 -4.67 7.26
C ILE A 37 -0.67 -4.28 6.95
N ILE A 38 -1.64 -5.15 7.24
CA ILE A 38 -3.06 -4.87 7.05
C ILE A 38 -3.47 -3.70 7.95
N ASP A 39 -3.09 -3.70 9.22
CA ASP A 39 -3.37 -2.62 10.16
C ASP A 39 -2.73 -1.29 9.69
N PHE A 40 -1.55 -1.34 9.04
CA PHE A 40 -0.92 -0.16 8.45
C PHE A 40 -1.70 0.34 7.23
N LEU A 41 -2.09 -0.55 6.30
CA LEU A 41 -2.92 -0.20 5.15
C LEU A 41 -4.27 0.39 5.59
N ASP A 42 -4.85 -0.17 6.66
CA ASP A 42 -6.14 0.24 7.20
C ASP A 42 -6.15 1.64 7.81
N ARG A 43 -5.03 2.13 8.29
CA ARG A 43 -4.88 3.46 8.88
C ARG A 43 -4.62 4.56 7.87
N HIS A 44 -4.26 4.20 6.63
CA HIS A 44 -3.93 5.13 5.56
C HIS A 44 -4.99 5.09 4.45
N ASN A 45 -5.06 6.13 3.66
CA ASN A 45 -5.99 6.23 2.54
C ASN A 45 -5.36 6.84 1.28
N VAL A 46 -4.08 7.19 1.31
CA VAL A 46 -3.33 7.70 0.15
C VAL A 46 -2.07 6.89 -0.03
N LEU A 47 -1.80 6.48 -1.26
CA LEU A 47 -0.57 5.84 -1.67
C LEU A 47 0.05 6.56 -2.87
N PHE A 48 1.35 6.35 -3.08
CA PHE A 48 2.08 6.83 -4.24
C PHE A 48 2.28 5.67 -5.22
N LEU A 49 1.41 5.58 -6.22
CA LEU A 49 1.44 4.52 -7.23
C LEU A 49 2.53 4.78 -8.26
N ALA A 50 3.49 3.88 -8.36
CA ALA A 50 4.51 3.84 -9.38
C ALA A 50 4.12 2.87 -10.51
N THR A 51 4.14 3.36 -11.74
CA THR A 51 3.90 2.61 -12.98
C THR A 51 4.95 2.97 -14.01
N CYS A 52 5.21 2.10 -14.98
CA CYS A 52 6.20 2.36 -16.03
C CYS A 52 5.73 1.81 -17.37
N LYS A 53 5.94 2.60 -18.43
CA LYS A 53 5.78 2.19 -19.83
C LYS A 53 6.91 2.78 -20.64
N ASN A 54 7.51 2.01 -21.56
CA ASN A 54 8.61 2.44 -22.43
C ASN A 54 9.80 3.06 -21.65
N ASN A 55 10.13 2.51 -20.47
CA ASN A 55 11.15 3.02 -19.56
C ASN A 55 10.87 4.42 -18.96
N GLU A 56 9.67 4.94 -19.13
CA GLU A 56 9.25 6.19 -18.51
C GLU A 56 8.50 5.89 -17.20
N PRO A 57 9.11 6.17 -16.04
CA PRO A 57 8.48 5.98 -14.75
C PRO A 57 7.45 7.08 -14.49
N ARG A 58 6.35 6.72 -13.85
CA ARG A 58 5.33 7.64 -13.38
C ARG A 58 4.99 7.34 -11.94
N CYS A 59 4.96 8.36 -11.10
CA CYS A 59 4.48 8.28 -9.72
C CYS A 59 3.24 9.17 -9.57
N THR A 60 2.19 8.64 -8.97
CA THR A 60 0.91 9.35 -8.80
C THR A 60 0.39 9.14 -7.39
N PRO A 61 0.16 10.20 -6.59
CA PRO A 61 -0.59 10.09 -5.34
C PRO A 61 -2.05 9.78 -5.64
N LEU A 62 -2.60 8.77 -4.98
CA LEU A 62 -3.96 8.29 -5.22
C LEU A 62 -4.60 7.86 -3.91
N GLU A 63 -5.88 8.17 -3.77
CA GLU A 63 -6.71 7.58 -2.76
C GLU A 63 -6.91 6.09 -3.05
N TYR A 64 -6.90 5.28 -1.99
CA TYR A 64 -7.11 3.85 -2.07
C TYR A 64 -7.96 3.34 -0.90
N PHE A 65 -8.45 2.14 -1.05
CA PHE A 65 -8.91 1.29 0.04
C PHE A 65 -8.36 -0.12 -0.16
N ASN A 66 -8.41 -0.93 0.88
CA ASN A 66 -7.90 -2.29 0.84
C ASN A 66 -8.91 -3.29 1.42
N HIS A 67 -8.81 -4.52 0.95
CA HIS A 67 -9.37 -5.69 1.60
C HIS A 67 -8.24 -6.67 1.87
N GLY A 68 -7.87 -6.80 3.14
CA GLY A 68 -6.63 -7.48 3.51
C GLY A 68 -5.42 -6.79 2.85
N LEU A 69 -4.62 -7.56 2.14
CA LEU A 69 -3.42 -7.07 1.43
C LEU A 69 -3.72 -6.51 0.03
N THR A 70 -4.88 -6.79 -0.53
CA THR A 70 -5.26 -6.32 -1.87
C THR A 70 -5.70 -4.87 -1.79
N VAL A 71 -5.10 -4.03 -2.63
CA VAL A 71 -5.40 -2.60 -2.72
C VAL A 71 -6.25 -2.32 -3.95
N TYR A 72 -7.24 -1.45 -3.78
CA TYR A 72 -8.17 -0.99 -4.82
C TYR A 72 -8.10 0.53 -4.98
N ILE A 73 -8.05 0.99 -6.22
CA ILE A 73 -8.01 2.40 -6.59
C ILE A 73 -9.08 2.65 -7.65
N PHE A 74 -9.97 3.62 -7.40
CA PHE A 74 -10.91 4.09 -8.40
C PHE A 74 -10.34 5.30 -9.11
N SER A 75 -10.38 5.28 -10.43
CA SER A 75 -9.78 6.31 -11.27
C SER A 75 -10.61 6.58 -12.51
N GLU A 76 -10.77 7.85 -12.86
CA GLU A 76 -11.44 8.21 -14.11
C GLU A 76 -10.59 7.88 -15.35
N GLY A 77 -9.26 7.83 -15.21
CA GLY A 77 -8.36 7.52 -16.33
C GLY A 77 -6.94 8.07 -16.17
N GLY A 78 -6.32 8.37 -17.31
CA GLY A 78 -5.00 8.99 -17.38
C GLY A 78 -3.85 8.02 -17.63
N GLY A 79 -2.63 8.56 -17.63
CA GLY A 79 -1.41 7.83 -18.02
C GLY A 79 -1.12 6.57 -17.20
N LYS A 80 -1.51 6.54 -15.92
CA LYS A 80 -1.37 5.34 -15.08
C LYS A 80 -2.14 4.13 -15.63
N ILE A 81 -3.36 4.36 -16.16
CA ILE A 81 -4.17 3.29 -16.77
C ILE A 81 -3.49 2.79 -18.05
N ALA A 82 -3.01 3.70 -18.91
CA ALA A 82 -2.27 3.34 -20.12
C ALA A 82 -0.98 2.56 -19.80
N ASN A 83 -0.27 2.95 -18.74
CA ASN A 83 0.92 2.26 -18.29
C ASN A 83 0.59 0.84 -17.81
N LEU A 84 -0.42 0.69 -16.94
CA LEU A 84 -0.80 -0.61 -16.37
C LEU A 84 -1.36 -1.59 -17.40
N LYS A 85 -2.05 -1.09 -18.43
CA LYS A 85 -2.49 -1.92 -19.58
C LYS A 85 -1.32 -2.44 -20.41
N ALA A 86 -0.25 -1.66 -20.53
CA ALA A 86 0.95 -2.06 -21.27
C ALA A 86 1.93 -2.89 -20.41
N ASN A 87 2.02 -2.59 -19.13
CA ASN A 87 2.88 -3.27 -18.17
C ASN A 87 2.14 -3.37 -16.82
N PRO A 88 1.65 -4.57 -16.45
CA PRO A 88 0.88 -4.74 -15.22
C PRO A 88 1.72 -4.70 -13.94
N LYS A 89 3.05 -4.67 -14.04
CA LYS A 89 3.90 -4.53 -12.86
C LYS A 89 3.77 -3.14 -12.27
N ALA A 90 3.44 -3.09 -11.00
CA ALA A 90 3.24 -1.88 -10.24
C ALA A 90 3.99 -1.93 -8.92
N ALA A 91 4.32 -0.76 -8.40
CA ALA A 91 4.75 -0.62 -7.01
C ALA A 91 4.02 0.56 -6.38
N TYR A 92 3.90 0.54 -5.06
CA TYR A 92 3.42 1.71 -4.34
C TYR A 92 4.15 1.88 -3.01
N GLY A 93 4.17 3.12 -2.54
CA GLY A 93 4.68 3.49 -1.24
C GLY A 93 3.64 4.22 -0.41
N ILE A 94 3.70 4.01 0.91
CA ILE A 94 2.95 4.75 1.92
C ILE A 94 3.93 5.05 3.04
N ALA A 95 3.87 6.25 3.63
CA ALA A 95 4.70 6.61 4.77
C ALA A 95 3.91 7.48 5.75
N ASP A 96 4.23 7.34 7.04
CA ASP A 96 3.79 8.29 8.04
C ASP A 96 4.54 9.62 7.88
N PRO A 97 3.97 10.75 8.31
CA PRO A 97 4.71 11.99 8.47
C PRO A 97 5.93 11.78 9.37
N TYR A 98 7.09 12.29 8.94
CA TYR A 98 8.34 12.10 9.65
C TYR A 98 9.00 13.44 10.00
N TYR A 99 9.28 13.62 11.29
CA TYR A 99 9.88 14.84 11.84
C TYR A 99 11.13 14.46 12.63
N PRO A 100 12.33 14.45 12.01
CA PRO A 100 13.56 13.99 12.63
C PRO A 100 13.95 14.79 13.88
N ASP A 101 13.60 16.07 13.96
CA ASP A 101 13.86 16.91 15.13
C ASP A 101 13.04 16.50 16.36
N GLN A 102 11.90 15.84 16.15
CA GLN A 102 11.06 15.31 17.22
C GLN A 102 11.42 13.88 17.56
N ASP A 103 11.68 13.07 16.55
CA ASP A 103 12.03 11.66 16.70
C ASP A 103 12.85 11.16 15.51
N PHE A 104 14.16 11.05 15.68
CA PHE A 104 15.05 10.53 14.63
C PHE A 104 14.74 9.07 14.23
N PHE A 105 14.16 8.27 15.13
CA PHE A 105 13.75 6.89 14.87
C PHE A 105 12.26 6.75 14.55
N GLY A 106 11.54 7.85 14.35
CA GLY A 106 10.11 7.87 14.06
C GLY A 106 9.73 7.47 12.63
N ALA A 107 10.70 7.20 11.75
CA ALA A 107 10.42 6.85 10.37
C ALA A 107 9.62 5.55 10.27
N THR A 108 8.48 5.61 9.57
CA THR A 108 7.60 4.45 9.30
C THR A 108 7.16 4.50 7.84
N GLY A 109 7.19 3.35 7.16
CA GLY A 109 6.78 3.29 5.76
C GLY A 109 6.65 1.89 5.21
N LEU A 110 5.86 1.80 4.16
CA LEU A 110 5.54 0.58 3.43
C LEU A 110 5.90 0.76 1.96
N GLN A 111 6.57 -0.23 1.39
CA GLN A 111 6.77 -0.37 -0.04
C GLN A 111 6.21 -1.72 -0.48
N VAL A 112 5.42 -1.69 -1.56
CA VAL A 112 4.80 -2.90 -2.12
C VAL A 112 5.11 -2.98 -3.60
N TRP A 113 5.46 -4.17 -4.06
CA TRP A 113 5.56 -4.55 -5.47
C TRP A 113 4.54 -5.62 -5.74
N GLY A 114 3.86 -5.53 -6.88
CA GLY A 114 2.82 -6.47 -7.23
C GLY A 114 2.41 -6.39 -8.69
N THR A 115 1.38 -7.16 -9.00
CA THR A 115 0.75 -7.13 -10.30
C THR A 115 -0.60 -6.44 -10.19
N ALA A 116 -0.84 -5.50 -11.08
CA ALA A 116 -2.09 -4.77 -11.18
C ALA A 116 -3.00 -5.34 -12.26
N THR A 117 -4.31 -5.39 -11.99
CA THR A 117 -5.34 -5.58 -13.00
C THR A 117 -6.16 -4.30 -13.14
N VAL A 118 -6.68 -4.05 -14.33
CA VAL A 118 -7.50 -2.86 -14.61
C VAL A 118 -8.73 -3.28 -15.39
N PHE A 119 -9.90 -2.87 -14.91
CA PHE A 119 -11.16 -3.00 -15.66
C PHE A 119 -12.00 -1.72 -15.51
N LYS A 120 -12.94 -1.49 -16.44
CA LYS A 120 -13.91 -0.41 -16.32
C LYS A 120 -15.16 -0.88 -15.60
N LYS A 121 -15.81 0.00 -14.87
CA LYS A 121 -17.12 -0.23 -14.24
C LYS A 121 -18.15 -0.74 -15.27
N SER A 122 -18.18 -0.14 -16.49
CA SER A 122 -19.08 -0.58 -17.57
C SER A 122 -18.83 -2.01 -18.06
N ASP A 123 -17.57 -2.49 -17.97
CA ASP A 123 -17.18 -3.79 -18.49
C ASP A 123 -17.54 -4.92 -17.50
N ASN A 124 -17.59 -4.62 -16.20
CA ASN A 124 -17.99 -5.56 -15.17
C ASN A 124 -18.64 -4.84 -13.96
N PRO A 125 -19.93 -4.45 -14.12
CA PRO A 125 -20.64 -3.71 -13.07
C PRO A 125 -20.88 -4.53 -11.80
N GLU A 126 -21.00 -5.85 -11.89
CA GLU A 126 -21.19 -6.72 -10.72
C GLU A 126 -19.95 -6.72 -9.85
N LYS A 127 -18.78 -6.99 -10.43
CA LYS A 127 -17.48 -6.93 -9.74
C LYS A 127 -17.19 -5.54 -9.17
N PHE A 128 -17.54 -4.48 -9.91
CA PHE A 128 -17.44 -3.11 -9.42
C PHE A 128 -18.26 -2.91 -8.16
N ASN A 129 -19.52 -3.35 -8.15
CA ASN A 129 -20.44 -3.20 -7.03
C ASN A 129 -20.00 -4.06 -5.82
N GLU A 130 -19.42 -5.23 -6.04
CA GLU A 130 -18.82 -6.06 -4.99
C GLU A 130 -17.66 -5.32 -4.31
N ILE A 131 -16.66 -4.88 -5.08
CA ILE A 131 -15.51 -4.13 -4.58
C ILE A 131 -15.94 -2.84 -3.87
N ARG A 132 -16.90 -2.11 -4.44
CA ARG A 132 -17.40 -0.84 -3.90
C ARG A 132 -18.08 -1.00 -2.55
N ARG A 133 -18.73 -2.13 -2.25
CA ARG A 133 -19.41 -2.33 -0.95
C ARG A 133 -18.45 -2.22 0.23
N ASP A 134 -17.21 -2.65 0.04
CA ASP A 134 -16.19 -2.68 1.08
C ASP A 134 -15.37 -1.37 1.14
N ALA A 135 -15.65 -0.43 0.22
CA ALA A 135 -14.90 0.82 0.13
C ALA A 135 -15.36 1.81 1.20
N ARG A 136 -14.47 2.13 2.14
CA ARG A 136 -14.75 3.06 3.26
C ARG A 136 -15.23 4.44 2.81
N TYR A 137 -14.73 4.94 1.67
CA TYR A 137 -15.13 6.25 1.16
C TYR A 137 -16.61 6.31 0.73
N MET A 138 -17.25 5.18 0.43
CA MET A 138 -18.67 5.16 0.10
C MET A 138 -19.56 5.64 1.24
N GLU A 139 -19.17 5.37 2.48
CA GLU A 139 -19.87 5.92 3.64
C GLU A 139 -19.69 7.44 3.76
N ALA A 140 -18.47 7.93 3.46
CA ALA A 140 -18.21 9.36 3.44
C ALA A 140 -19.05 10.07 2.35
N LEU A 141 -19.11 9.50 1.15
CA LEU A 141 -19.96 10.01 0.06
C LEU A 141 -21.45 10.01 0.44
N LYS A 142 -21.94 8.95 1.09
CA LYS A 142 -23.32 8.89 1.57
C LYS A 142 -23.61 10.00 2.60
N ARG A 143 -22.72 10.19 3.57
CA ARG A 143 -22.86 11.25 4.59
C ARG A 143 -22.88 12.66 3.98
N GLN A 144 -22.21 12.85 2.85
CA GLN A 144 -22.16 14.14 2.14
C GLN A 144 -23.24 14.27 1.06
N GLY A 145 -24.13 13.29 0.88
CA GLY A 145 -25.16 13.30 -0.16
C GLY A 145 -24.60 13.12 -1.58
N LEU A 146 -23.37 12.63 -1.74
CA LEU A 146 -22.67 12.47 -3.02
C LEU A 146 -22.70 11.04 -3.57
N ALA A 147 -23.43 10.13 -2.93
CA ALA A 147 -23.47 8.72 -3.34
C ALA A 147 -23.98 8.53 -4.78
N ASP A 148 -24.95 9.33 -5.21
CA ASP A 148 -25.52 9.28 -6.56
C ASP A 148 -24.56 9.84 -7.62
N ALA A 149 -23.79 10.88 -7.28
CA ALA A 149 -22.77 11.43 -8.17
C ALA A 149 -21.72 10.37 -8.53
N ALA A 150 -21.30 9.55 -7.58
CA ALA A 150 -20.37 8.43 -7.83
C ALA A 150 -20.97 7.36 -8.77
N ASN A 151 -22.30 7.27 -8.88
CA ASN A 151 -22.96 6.34 -9.80
C ASN A 151 -22.85 6.77 -11.26
N THR A 152 -22.71 8.05 -11.54
CA THR A 152 -22.62 8.61 -12.91
C THR A 152 -21.23 8.43 -13.53
N VAL A 153 -20.18 8.30 -12.70
CA VAL A 153 -18.80 8.18 -13.18
C VAL A 153 -18.51 6.73 -13.63
N ASN A 154 -17.95 6.60 -14.83
CA ASN A 154 -17.46 5.32 -15.34
C ASN A 154 -16.00 5.08 -14.93
N PHE A 155 -15.79 4.73 -13.68
CA PHE A 155 -14.46 4.48 -13.11
C PHE A 155 -13.72 3.31 -13.77
N ASN A 156 -12.39 3.47 -13.87
CA ASN A 156 -11.50 2.34 -13.97
C ASN A 156 -11.15 1.88 -12.54
N VAL A 157 -11.24 0.59 -12.30
CA VAL A 157 -10.79 -0.03 -11.04
C VAL A 157 -9.40 -0.62 -11.28
N ILE A 158 -8.44 -0.17 -10.49
CA ILE A 158 -7.12 -0.77 -10.41
C ILE A 158 -7.12 -1.65 -9.16
N THR A 159 -6.81 -2.93 -9.33
CA THR A 159 -6.60 -3.86 -8.23
C THR A 159 -5.13 -4.24 -8.20
N ILE A 160 -4.46 -4.14 -7.05
CA ILE A 160 -3.05 -4.50 -6.90
C ILE A 160 -2.93 -5.63 -5.89
N GLU A 161 -2.44 -6.77 -6.35
CA GLU A 161 -2.08 -7.91 -5.50
C GLU A 161 -0.58 -7.86 -5.19
N PRO A 162 -0.19 -7.91 -3.91
CA PRO A 162 1.22 -7.87 -3.54
C PRO A 162 1.93 -9.18 -3.89
N GLU A 163 3.15 -9.06 -4.41
CA GLU A 163 4.12 -10.13 -4.60
C GLU A 163 5.28 -10.00 -3.62
N LYS A 164 5.58 -8.76 -3.22
CA LYS A 164 6.63 -8.43 -2.26
C LYS A 164 6.22 -7.20 -1.47
N ILE A 165 6.44 -7.25 -0.17
CA ILE A 165 6.21 -6.14 0.76
C ILE A 165 7.51 -5.87 1.52
N ARG A 166 7.85 -4.60 1.71
CA ARG A 166 8.94 -4.15 2.57
C ARG A 166 8.38 -3.14 3.57
N TYR A 167 8.59 -3.41 4.86
CA TYR A 167 8.10 -2.59 5.95
C TYR A 167 9.23 -2.06 6.81
N LEU A 168 9.12 -0.80 7.16
CA LEU A 168 10.00 -0.07 8.05
C LEU A 168 9.16 0.54 9.18
N ASN A 169 9.55 0.32 10.43
CA ASN A 169 9.08 1.04 11.61
C ASN A 169 10.15 0.94 12.69
N TYR A 170 11.03 1.92 12.74
CA TYR A 170 12.17 1.85 13.63
C TYR A 170 11.76 1.81 15.11
N ARG A 171 10.72 2.55 15.51
CA ARG A 171 10.26 2.56 16.91
C ARG A 171 9.77 1.20 17.40
N GLN A 172 9.24 0.40 16.49
CA GLN A 172 8.82 -0.98 16.78
C GLN A 172 9.89 -2.01 16.45
N GLY A 173 11.11 -1.58 16.09
CA GLY A 173 12.23 -2.46 15.78
C GLY A 173 12.19 -3.10 14.38
N PHE A 174 11.25 -2.70 13.52
CA PHE A 174 11.17 -3.20 12.14
C PHE A 174 12.14 -2.42 11.24
N ARG A 175 13.17 -3.10 10.79
CA ARG A 175 14.21 -2.54 9.93
C ARG A 175 14.18 -3.20 8.56
N ASN A 176 13.32 -2.69 7.66
CA ASN A 176 13.19 -3.20 6.30
C ASN A 176 12.86 -4.70 6.23
N VAL A 177 11.94 -5.15 7.08
CA VAL A 177 11.44 -6.54 7.03
C VAL A 177 10.71 -6.75 5.71
N ILE A 178 10.98 -7.89 5.06
CA ILE A 178 10.47 -8.20 3.73
C ILE A 178 9.59 -9.43 3.81
N TRP A 179 8.42 -9.36 3.18
CA TRP A 179 7.61 -10.52 2.85
C TRP A 179 7.61 -10.75 1.35
N LYS A 180 7.62 -12.00 0.92
CA LYS A 180 7.45 -12.42 -0.48
C LYS A 180 6.41 -13.53 -0.53
N LYS A 181 5.50 -13.41 -1.51
CA LYS A 181 4.49 -14.42 -1.84
C LYS A 181 5.15 -15.71 -2.33
#